data_138430d03249db59c919c3444581c544
#
_entry.id   138430d03249db59c919c3444581c544
#
_cell.length_a   1.000
_cell.length_b   1.000
_cell.length_c   1.000
_cell.angle_alpha   90.00
_cell.angle_beta   90.00
_cell.angle_gamma   90.00
#
_symmetry.space_group_name_H-M   'P 1'
#
loop_
_entity.id
_entity.type
_entity.pdbx_description
1 polymer ?
#
loop_
_entity_poly.entity_id
_entity_poly.type
_entity_poly.pdbx_seq_one_letter_code
_entity_poly.pdbx_strand_id
1 'polypeptide(L)'
;GGIVCTCLYLSGFDLNHLFNRYRALNLFHTAVDSQLFYASLLFSAGVLLSVIFCLVGNRQTLFGERMRRTERLLFGKINAARKKAFDGKCRRRAKRHGLYVYELKKIFISSNLIVLVILLLGVKIYFCVENDRQDDLYEREYYRLCTELGGELTEDKSATITIGLAQCEAILSRYEEMKAQVQNGLITSEEYNEYLQKLYAAEVRQSAFLRLDEQRRHIESLRAAEKEAKIIYDSGWRALFGAKPDLYLYALILLLFAGIYPFEYKGGMDRLLPSVKHGGYTLDRTKFLTAATVSALLFLIFTATDLAFIIRQYPLEMLSAPSLSVIGIPIQTNAPLILYAILFEFRQMLGFVLLSVTVCVASKLLRKPY
;
A
#
# COMPACT_ATOMS: atom_id res chain seq x y z
N GLY A 1 5.56 -3.57 -23.27
CA GLY A 1 6.10 -4.21 -22.04
C GLY A 1 6.85 -3.21 -21.15
N GLY A 2 7.87 -2.51 -21.69
CA GLY A 2 8.75 -1.64 -20.90
C GLY A 2 8.03 -0.51 -20.13
N ILE A 3 7.10 0.20 -20.77
CA ILE A 3 6.35 1.30 -20.12
C ILE A 3 5.54 0.78 -18.93
N VAL A 4 4.88 -0.37 -19.05
CA VAL A 4 4.10 -0.98 -17.95
C VAL A 4 5.02 -1.37 -16.78
N CYS A 5 6.18 -1.99 -17.07
CA CYS A 5 7.18 -2.32 -16.05
C CYS A 5 7.71 -1.07 -15.35
N THR A 6 7.97 0.01 -16.09
CA THR A 6 8.41 1.29 -15.51
C THR A 6 7.33 1.90 -14.62
N CYS A 7 6.05 1.88 -15.05
CA CYS A 7 4.95 2.37 -14.25
C CYS A 7 4.77 1.56 -12.96
N LEU A 8 4.88 0.22 -13.05
CA LEU A 8 4.79 -0.66 -11.88
C LEU A 8 5.96 -0.42 -10.92
N TYR A 9 7.18 -0.29 -11.42
CA TYR A 9 8.35 0.02 -10.59
C TYR A 9 8.21 1.38 -9.89
N LEU A 10 7.80 2.42 -10.62
CA LEU A 10 7.59 3.76 -10.04
C LEU A 10 6.48 3.78 -8.99
N SER A 11 5.44 2.94 -9.14
CA SER A 11 4.37 2.81 -8.15
C SER A 11 4.73 1.92 -6.95
N GLY A 12 5.99 1.47 -6.85
CA GLY A 12 6.48 0.69 -5.71
C GLY A 12 6.35 -0.83 -5.86
N PHE A 13 5.91 -1.31 -7.03
CA PHE A 13 5.82 -2.74 -7.30
C PHE A 13 7.16 -3.27 -7.82
N ASP A 14 7.96 -3.85 -6.93
CA ASP A 14 9.22 -4.49 -7.30
C ASP A 14 9.05 -6.02 -7.39
N LEU A 15 9.03 -6.52 -8.62
CA LEU A 15 8.95 -7.96 -8.90
C LEU A 15 10.16 -8.73 -8.34
N ASN A 16 11.37 -8.12 -8.37
CA ASN A 16 12.58 -8.77 -7.85
C ASN A 16 12.50 -9.00 -6.35
N HIS A 17 11.91 -8.06 -5.60
CA HIS A 17 11.73 -8.20 -4.16
C HIS A 17 10.76 -9.34 -3.81
N LEU A 18 9.76 -9.61 -4.66
CA LEU A 18 8.81 -10.69 -4.50
C LEU A 18 9.46 -12.05 -4.75
N PHE A 19 10.39 -12.14 -5.72
CA PHE A 19 11.06 -13.38 -6.12
C PHE A 19 12.28 -13.73 -5.24
N ASN A 20 12.95 -12.74 -4.64
CA ASN A 20 14.19 -12.97 -3.90
C ASN A 20 14.02 -13.21 -2.39
N ARG A 21 12.84 -12.95 -1.82
CA ARG A 21 12.64 -12.96 -0.37
C ARG A 21 12.55 -14.36 0.24
N TYR A 22 12.09 -15.36 -0.51
CA TYR A 22 11.96 -16.74 -0.03
C TYR A 22 12.34 -17.73 -1.12
N ARG A 23 13.39 -18.53 -0.89
CA ARG A 23 13.79 -19.60 -1.83
C ARG A 23 12.85 -20.80 -1.82
N ALA A 24 12.15 -21.05 -0.72
CA ALA A 24 11.18 -22.12 -0.60
C ALA A 24 10.01 -21.72 0.31
N LEU A 25 8.80 -22.06 -0.09
CA LEU A 25 7.56 -21.91 0.68
C LEU A 25 7.12 -23.29 1.16
N ASN A 26 6.92 -23.46 2.47
CA ASN A 26 6.30 -24.66 3.02
C ASN A 26 4.78 -24.57 2.84
N LEU A 27 4.26 -25.26 1.81
CA LEU A 27 2.83 -25.42 1.60
C LEU A 27 2.45 -26.87 1.94
N PHE A 28 1.60 -27.06 2.94
CA PHE A 28 1.09 -28.37 3.35
C PHE A 28 2.20 -29.42 3.57
N HIS A 29 3.31 -29.05 4.25
CA HIS A 29 4.51 -29.85 4.51
C HIS A 29 5.36 -30.21 3.27
N THR A 30 5.10 -29.58 2.12
CA THR A 30 5.96 -29.72 0.93
C THR A 30 6.70 -28.42 0.67
N ALA A 31 8.03 -28.49 0.47
CA ALA A 31 8.83 -27.36 0.06
C ALA A 31 8.61 -27.08 -1.43
N VAL A 32 7.89 -26.00 -1.74
CA VAL A 32 7.64 -25.56 -3.12
C VAL A 32 8.57 -24.38 -3.42
N ASP A 33 9.21 -24.40 -4.60
CA ASP A 33 10.01 -23.28 -5.07
C ASP A 33 9.14 -22.02 -5.16
N SER A 34 9.57 -20.97 -4.46
CA SER A 34 8.83 -19.71 -4.39
C SER A 34 8.64 -19.07 -5.76
N GLN A 35 9.61 -19.19 -6.66
CA GLN A 35 9.52 -18.64 -8.03
C GLN A 35 8.43 -19.34 -8.84
N LEU A 36 8.40 -20.68 -8.80
CA LEU A 36 7.36 -21.49 -9.46
C LEU A 36 5.98 -21.23 -8.86
N PHE A 37 5.89 -21.08 -7.54
CA PHE A 37 4.63 -20.79 -6.86
C PHE A 37 4.06 -19.42 -7.26
N TYR A 38 4.87 -18.36 -7.19
CA TYR A 38 4.42 -17.01 -7.57
C TYR A 38 4.15 -16.90 -9.07
N ALA A 39 4.95 -17.54 -9.93
CA ALA A 39 4.70 -17.58 -11.37
C ALA A 39 3.36 -18.30 -11.67
N SER A 40 3.08 -19.41 -11.02
CA SER A 40 1.81 -20.14 -11.19
C SER A 40 0.61 -19.35 -10.64
N LEU A 41 0.80 -18.64 -9.54
CA LEU A 41 -0.23 -17.78 -8.93
C LEU A 41 -0.53 -16.57 -9.82
N LEU A 42 0.48 -15.91 -10.37
CA LEU A 42 0.32 -14.82 -11.33
C LEU A 42 -0.31 -15.28 -12.64
N PHE A 43 0.09 -16.45 -13.13
CA PHE A 43 -0.51 -17.07 -14.32
C PHE A 43 -1.98 -17.43 -14.08
N SER A 44 -2.29 -18.08 -12.97
CA SER A 44 -3.67 -18.44 -12.60
C SER A 44 -4.54 -17.20 -12.35
N ALA A 45 -4.01 -16.17 -11.71
CA ALA A 45 -4.69 -14.88 -11.54
C ALA A 45 -4.94 -14.20 -12.89
N GLY A 46 -3.97 -14.23 -13.80
CA GLY A 46 -4.10 -13.71 -15.17
C GLY A 46 -5.17 -14.47 -15.98
N VAL A 47 -5.18 -15.79 -15.89
CA VAL A 47 -6.22 -16.63 -16.52
C VAL A 47 -7.58 -16.37 -15.90
N LEU A 48 -7.67 -16.29 -14.57
CA LEU A 48 -8.92 -16.00 -13.84
C LEU A 48 -9.47 -14.63 -14.20
N LEU A 49 -8.62 -13.60 -14.26
CA LEU A 49 -8.99 -12.27 -14.72
C LEU A 49 -9.45 -12.27 -16.17
N SER A 50 -8.79 -13.02 -17.06
CA SER A 50 -9.19 -13.17 -18.46
C SER A 50 -10.54 -13.87 -18.58
N VAL A 51 -10.77 -14.94 -17.81
CA VAL A 51 -12.06 -15.64 -17.74
C VAL A 51 -13.14 -14.75 -17.17
N ILE A 52 -12.87 -14.01 -16.08
CA ILE A 52 -13.81 -13.02 -15.53
C ILE A 52 -14.11 -11.95 -16.56
N PHE A 53 -13.10 -11.46 -17.27
CA PHE A 53 -13.27 -10.45 -18.32
C PHE A 53 -14.12 -10.97 -19.49
N CYS A 54 -13.89 -12.21 -19.93
CA CYS A 54 -14.71 -12.87 -20.94
C CYS A 54 -16.14 -13.15 -20.46
N LEU A 55 -16.31 -13.60 -19.21
CA LEU A 55 -17.63 -13.86 -18.62
C LEU A 55 -18.41 -12.57 -18.38
N VAL A 56 -17.74 -11.51 -17.91
CA VAL A 56 -18.35 -10.17 -17.73
C VAL A 56 -18.65 -9.55 -19.07
N GLY A 57 -17.78 -9.70 -20.07
CA GLY A 57 -18.01 -9.28 -21.47
C GLY A 57 -19.22 -9.98 -22.09
N ASN A 58 -19.32 -11.30 -21.94
CA ASN A 58 -20.47 -12.08 -22.46
C ASN A 58 -21.75 -11.93 -21.61
N ARG A 59 -21.65 -11.75 -20.29
CA ARG A 59 -22.83 -11.52 -19.43
C ARG A 59 -23.35 -10.10 -19.45
N GLN A 60 -22.63 -9.14 -19.99
CA GLN A 60 -23.14 -7.75 -20.12
C GLN A 60 -24.40 -7.67 -21.00
N THR A 61 -24.63 -8.61 -21.90
CA THR A 61 -25.89 -8.72 -22.64
C THR A 61 -27.03 -9.27 -21.76
N LEU A 62 -26.79 -10.29 -20.94
CA LEU A 62 -27.83 -10.91 -20.09
C LEU A 62 -28.00 -10.18 -18.74
N PHE A 63 -26.93 -9.68 -18.16
CA PHE A 63 -26.99 -8.92 -16.89
C PHE A 63 -27.49 -7.48 -17.12
N GLY A 64 -27.15 -6.88 -18.27
CA GLY A 64 -27.64 -5.55 -18.66
C GLY A 64 -29.15 -5.51 -18.83
N GLU A 65 -29.78 -6.58 -19.33
CA GLU A 65 -31.23 -6.67 -19.41
C GLU A 65 -31.88 -6.95 -18.05
N ARG A 66 -31.32 -7.83 -17.25
CA ARG A 66 -31.81 -8.10 -15.88
C ARG A 66 -31.65 -6.89 -14.96
N MET A 67 -30.50 -6.22 -15.01
CA MET A 67 -30.24 -5.02 -14.20
C MET A 67 -31.11 -3.85 -14.64
N ARG A 68 -31.34 -3.64 -15.96
CA ARG A 68 -32.32 -2.65 -16.44
C ARG A 68 -33.76 -2.97 -16.00
N ARG A 69 -34.11 -4.23 -15.81
CA ARG A 69 -35.42 -4.62 -15.26
C ARG A 69 -35.54 -4.35 -13.78
N THR A 70 -34.49 -4.64 -13.00
CA THR A 70 -34.42 -4.36 -11.56
C THR A 70 -34.26 -2.87 -11.28
N GLU A 71 -33.47 -2.14 -12.07
CA GLU A 71 -33.42 -0.67 -12.03
C GLU A 71 -34.77 -0.03 -12.33
N ARG A 72 -35.53 -0.51 -13.33
CA ARG A 72 -36.87 0.00 -13.61
C ARG A 72 -37.85 -0.27 -12.47
N LEU A 73 -37.71 -1.41 -11.75
CA LEU A 73 -38.59 -1.76 -10.64
C LEU A 73 -38.21 -1.06 -9.33
N LEU A 74 -36.92 -0.96 -9.02
CA LEU A 74 -36.45 -0.35 -7.78
C LEU A 74 -36.30 1.18 -7.86
N PHE A 75 -35.86 1.68 -9.02
CA PHE A 75 -35.57 3.10 -9.21
C PHE A 75 -36.57 3.84 -10.12
N GLY A 76 -37.52 3.13 -10.71
CA GLY A 76 -38.49 3.73 -11.62
C GLY A 76 -39.28 4.87 -10.99
N LYS A 77 -39.71 4.72 -9.74
CA LYS A 77 -40.42 5.77 -8.97
C LYS A 77 -39.50 6.92 -8.55
N ILE A 78 -38.24 6.59 -8.17
CA ILE A 78 -37.23 7.59 -7.77
C ILE A 78 -36.74 8.38 -8.99
N ASN A 79 -36.53 7.70 -10.12
CA ASN A 79 -36.14 8.34 -11.36
C ASN A 79 -37.28 9.19 -12.03
N ALA A 80 -38.52 8.78 -11.88
CA ALA A 80 -39.65 9.58 -12.34
C ALA A 80 -39.82 10.87 -11.52
N ALA A 81 -39.68 10.79 -10.19
CA ALA A 81 -39.67 11.96 -9.33
C ALA A 81 -38.44 12.86 -9.58
N ARG A 82 -37.28 12.25 -9.80
CA ARG A 82 -36.01 12.94 -10.12
C ARG A 82 -36.05 13.58 -11.52
N LYS A 83 -36.69 12.93 -12.49
CA LYS A 83 -36.86 13.46 -13.82
C LYS A 83 -37.81 14.68 -13.85
N LYS A 84 -38.92 14.65 -13.09
CA LYS A 84 -39.82 15.82 -12.91
C LYS A 84 -39.09 16.98 -12.19
N ALA A 85 -38.31 16.71 -11.20
CA ALA A 85 -37.50 17.72 -10.49
C ALA A 85 -36.35 18.25 -11.38
N PHE A 86 -35.79 17.41 -12.26
CA PHE A 86 -34.71 17.76 -13.17
C PHE A 86 -35.20 18.59 -14.36
N ASP A 87 -36.33 18.24 -14.98
CA ASP A 87 -36.91 19.00 -16.10
C ASP A 87 -37.34 20.41 -15.69
N GLY A 88 -37.83 20.58 -14.45
CA GLY A 88 -38.18 21.91 -13.93
C GLY A 88 -36.94 22.80 -13.61
N LYS A 89 -35.80 22.22 -13.25
CA LYS A 89 -34.57 22.95 -12.95
C LYS A 89 -33.63 23.11 -14.15
N CYS A 90 -33.71 22.23 -15.14
CA CYS A 90 -32.79 22.22 -16.29
C CYS A 90 -33.02 23.41 -17.26
N ARG A 91 -34.21 23.99 -17.30
CA ARG A 91 -34.50 25.18 -18.13
C ARG A 91 -33.86 26.48 -17.63
N ARG A 92 -33.36 26.53 -16.36
CA ARG A 92 -32.78 27.76 -15.78
C ARG A 92 -31.28 27.76 -15.59
N ARG A 93 -30.55 26.66 -15.78
CA ARG A 93 -29.08 26.61 -15.60
C ARG A 93 -28.41 25.60 -16.54
N ALA A 94 -28.43 25.86 -17.82
CA ALA A 94 -27.39 25.36 -18.71
C ALA A 94 -26.09 26.14 -18.42
N LYS A 95 -25.58 26.12 -17.16
CA LYS A 95 -24.18 26.46 -16.89
C LYS A 95 -23.36 25.45 -17.67
N ARG A 96 -22.58 25.92 -18.62
CA ARG A 96 -21.60 25.18 -19.40
C ARG A 96 -20.63 24.50 -18.41
N HIS A 97 -21.02 23.34 -17.89
CA HIS A 97 -20.07 22.46 -17.23
C HIS A 97 -19.09 22.02 -18.32
N GLY A 98 -17.81 22.39 -18.17
CA GLY A 98 -16.81 22.00 -19.15
C GLY A 98 -16.80 20.49 -19.33
N LEU A 99 -16.37 20.03 -20.50
CA LEU A 99 -16.28 18.62 -20.88
C LEU A 99 -15.62 17.76 -19.78
N TYR A 100 -14.63 18.31 -19.09
CA TYR A 100 -13.94 17.71 -17.95
C TYR A 100 -14.88 17.34 -16.79
N VAL A 101 -15.75 18.25 -16.38
CA VAL A 101 -16.71 17.98 -15.29
C VAL A 101 -17.74 16.92 -15.70
N TYR A 102 -18.07 16.86 -16.99
CA TYR A 102 -18.95 15.83 -17.53
C TYR A 102 -18.27 14.44 -17.47
N GLU A 103 -17.01 14.32 -17.89
CA GLU A 103 -16.25 13.07 -17.83
C GLU A 103 -16.03 12.61 -16.37
N LEU A 104 -15.74 13.55 -15.44
CA LEU A 104 -15.69 13.25 -14.01
C LEU A 104 -17.01 12.67 -13.50
N LYS A 105 -18.12 13.34 -13.77
CA LYS A 105 -19.46 12.85 -13.37
C LYS A 105 -19.77 11.47 -13.96
N LYS A 106 -19.37 11.23 -15.21
CA LYS A 106 -19.55 9.95 -15.88
C LYS A 106 -18.82 8.83 -15.14
N ILE A 107 -17.54 9.04 -14.76
CA ILE A 107 -16.76 8.06 -14.00
C ILE A 107 -17.36 7.85 -12.60
N PHE A 108 -17.69 8.91 -11.86
CA PHE A 108 -18.21 8.78 -10.51
C PHE A 108 -19.61 8.19 -10.41
N ILE A 109 -20.51 8.53 -11.34
CA ILE A 109 -21.93 8.17 -11.27
C ILE A 109 -22.24 6.92 -12.10
N SER A 110 -21.73 6.85 -13.35
CA SER A 110 -22.10 5.79 -14.29
C SER A 110 -21.40 4.46 -14.00
N SER A 111 -20.17 4.50 -13.47
CA SER A 111 -19.41 3.28 -13.15
C SER A 111 -19.61 2.79 -11.71
N ASN A 112 -20.52 3.40 -10.93
CA ASN A 112 -20.68 3.11 -9.50
C ASN A 112 -19.33 3.17 -8.72
N LEU A 113 -18.41 4.01 -9.18
CA LEU A 113 -17.07 4.14 -8.62
C LEU A 113 -17.12 4.37 -7.12
N ILE A 114 -18.01 5.23 -6.64
CA ILE A 114 -18.12 5.56 -5.22
C ILE A 114 -18.37 4.30 -4.39
N VAL A 115 -19.27 3.42 -4.83
CA VAL A 115 -19.59 2.17 -4.14
C VAL A 115 -18.37 1.25 -4.11
N LEU A 116 -17.66 1.12 -5.25
CA LEU A 116 -16.48 0.28 -5.36
C LEU A 116 -15.33 0.81 -4.48
N VAL A 117 -15.11 2.12 -4.47
CA VAL A 117 -14.11 2.77 -3.60
C VAL A 117 -14.42 2.54 -2.14
N ILE A 118 -15.67 2.76 -1.70
CA ILE A 118 -16.10 2.54 -0.31
C ILE A 118 -15.90 1.08 0.09
N LEU A 119 -16.24 0.13 -0.79
CA LEU A 119 -16.09 -1.29 -0.53
C LEU A 119 -14.60 -1.66 -0.37
N LEU A 120 -13.75 -1.28 -1.32
CA LEU A 120 -12.32 -1.61 -1.27
C LEU A 120 -11.62 -0.90 -0.11
N LEU A 121 -11.97 0.34 0.17
CA LEU A 121 -11.45 1.07 1.33
C LEU A 121 -11.89 0.41 2.63
N GLY A 122 -13.15 -0.02 2.72
CA GLY A 122 -13.67 -0.76 3.88
C GLY A 122 -12.92 -2.07 4.13
N VAL A 123 -12.66 -2.85 3.06
CA VAL A 123 -11.85 -4.08 3.14
C VAL A 123 -10.41 -3.75 3.60
N LYS A 124 -9.80 -2.71 3.06
CA LYS A 124 -8.47 -2.26 3.47
C LYS A 124 -8.43 -1.87 4.96
N ILE A 125 -9.37 -1.05 5.41
CA ILE A 125 -9.48 -0.64 6.81
C ILE A 125 -9.66 -1.86 7.72
N TYR A 126 -10.50 -2.83 7.32
CA TYR A 126 -10.68 -4.06 8.08
C TYR A 126 -9.35 -4.80 8.30
N PHE A 127 -8.55 -5.00 7.24
CA PHE A 127 -7.24 -5.65 7.37
C PHE A 127 -6.23 -4.81 8.16
N CYS A 128 -6.26 -3.48 8.05
CA CYS A 128 -5.42 -2.62 8.87
C CYS A 128 -5.77 -2.74 10.36
N VAL A 129 -7.06 -2.76 10.72
CA VAL A 129 -7.53 -2.93 12.11
C VAL A 129 -7.21 -4.31 12.66
N GLU A 130 -7.30 -5.36 11.84
CA GLU A 130 -6.95 -6.73 12.26
C GLU A 130 -5.46 -6.85 12.59
N ASN A 131 -4.60 -6.22 11.79
CA ASN A 131 -3.15 -6.19 12.04
C ASN A 131 -2.75 -5.27 13.21
N ASP A 132 -3.56 -4.27 13.57
CA ASP A 132 -3.29 -3.31 14.67
C ASP A 132 -3.48 -3.93 16.08
N ARG A 133 -4.06 -5.14 16.17
CA ARG A 133 -4.37 -5.77 17.45
C ARG A 133 -3.18 -6.41 18.17
N GLN A 134 -2.03 -6.47 17.57
CA GLN A 134 -0.84 -7.04 18.19
C GLN A 134 -0.12 -5.99 19.04
N ASP A 135 -0.32 -6.07 20.35
CA ASP A 135 0.42 -5.30 21.34
C ASP A 135 1.83 -5.87 21.45
N ASP A 136 2.75 -5.35 20.64
CA ASP A 136 4.10 -5.87 20.55
C ASP A 136 4.99 -5.30 21.66
N LEU A 137 5.22 -6.11 22.70
CA LEU A 137 6.11 -5.76 23.83
C LEU A 137 7.53 -5.44 23.36
N TYR A 138 7.99 -6.10 22.29
CA TYR A 138 9.31 -5.85 21.70
C TYR A 138 9.39 -4.44 21.11
N GLU A 139 8.34 -3.99 20.45
CA GLU A 139 8.27 -2.67 19.85
C GLU A 139 8.22 -1.56 20.90
N ARG A 140 7.49 -1.78 22.00
CA ARG A 140 7.45 -0.84 23.13
C ARG A 140 8.81 -0.66 23.78
N GLU A 141 9.53 -1.76 24.03
CA GLU A 141 10.87 -1.69 24.63
C GLU A 141 11.87 -1.02 23.69
N TYR A 142 11.77 -1.32 22.38
CA TYR A 142 12.61 -0.66 21.38
C TYR A 142 12.33 0.85 21.32
N TYR A 143 11.07 1.26 21.33
CA TYR A 143 10.70 2.67 21.40
C TYR A 143 11.27 3.37 22.64
N ARG A 144 11.14 2.73 23.80
CA ARG A 144 11.70 3.24 25.06
C ARG A 144 13.20 3.46 24.96
N LEU A 145 13.94 2.47 24.48
CA LEU A 145 15.39 2.57 24.33
C LEU A 145 15.79 3.62 23.27
N CYS A 146 15.05 3.73 22.17
CA CYS A 146 15.28 4.79 21.19
C CYS A 146 15.01 6.19 21.77
N THR A 147 14.05 6.34 22.68
CA THR A 147 13.80 7.60 23.37
C THR A 147 14.93 7.96 24.34
N GLU A 148 15.48 6.98 25.05
CA GLU A 148 16.61 7.16 26.00
C GLU A 148 17.93 7.44 25.27
N LEU A 149 18.22 6.73 24.20
CA LEU A 149 19.51 6.75 23.50
C LEU A 149 19.49 7.56 22.19
N GLY A 150 18.35 8.13 21.80
CA GLY A 150 18.15 8.80 20.51
C GLY A 150 19.09 9.99 20.26
N GLY A 151 19.23 10.36 18.99
CA GLY A 151 20.08 11.46 18.54
C GLY A 151 21.45 11.01 18.04
N GLU A 152 22.48 11.84 18.27
CA GLU A 152 23.84 11.53 17.82
C GLU A 152 24.44 10.33 18.57
N LEU A 153 25.14 9.47 17.85
CA LEU A 153 25.85 8.33 18.43
C LEU A 153 27.13 8.82 19.12
N THR A 154 27.14 8.76 20.45
CA THR A 154 28.33 9.02 21.30
C THR A 154 28.96 7.70 21.72
N GLU A 155 30.21 7.76 22.21
CA GLU A 155 30.90 6.58 22.74
C GLU A 155 30.18 5.97 23.95
N ASP A 156 29.62 6.82 24.84
CA ASP A 156 28.83 6.39 25.98
C ASP A 156 27.57 5.60 25.57
N LYS A 157 26.86 6.08 24.52
CA LYS A 157 25.68 5.38 24.00
C LYS A 157 26.06 4.05 23.35
N SER A 158 27.16 4.01 22.61
CA SER A 158 27.69 2.77 22.02
C SER A 158 28.06 1.75 23.11
N ALA A 159 28.73 2.19 24.18
CA ALA A 159 29.06 1.36 25.35
C ALA A 159 27.77 0.85 26.03
N THR A 160 26.77 1.71 26.24
CA THR A 160 25.47 1.34 26.83
C THR A 160 24.77 0.24 26.05
N ILE A 161 24.74 0.33 24.71
CA ILE A 161 24.14 -0.68 23.83
C ILE A 161 24.90 -2.02 24.01
N THR A 162 26.22 -1.99 23.98
CA THR A 162 27.06 -3.20 24.11
C THR A 162 26.90 -3.86 25.47
N ILE A 163 26.90 -3.07 26.55
CA ILE A 163 26.69 -3.55 27.92
C ILE A 163 25.29 -4.14 28.08
N GLY A 164 24.27 -3.46 27.53
CA GLY A 164 22.91 -3.95 27.59
C GLY A 164 22.71 -5.29 26.88
N LEU A 165 23.36 -5.51 25.74
CA LEU A 165 23.39 -6.80 25.05
C LEU A 165 24.04 -7.87 25.89
N ALA A 166 25.24 -7.61 26.44
CA ALA A 166 25.98 -8.56 27.27
C ALA A 166 25.17 -8.96 28.53
N GLN A 167 24.45 -8.02 29.14
CA GLN A 167 23.59 -8.30 30.30
C GLN A 167 22.41 -9.22 29.91
N CYS A 168 21.79 -9.01 28.79
CA CYS A 168 20.72 -9.88 28.33
C CYS A 168 21.26 -11.29 28.00
N GLU A 169 22.38 -11.39 27.31
CA GLU A 169 23.03 -12.66 26.99
C GLU A 169 23.42 -13.44 28.24
N ALA A 170 23.91 -12.76 29.27
CA ALA A 170 24.27 -13.39 30.55
C ALA A 170 23.05 -14.01 31.26
N ILE A 171 21.86 -13.41 31.12
CA ILE A 171 20.63 -13.98 31.69
C ILE A 171 20.18 -15.18 30.85
N LEU A 172 20.19 -15.04 29.53
CA LEU A 172 19.72 -16.06 28.58
C LEU A 172 20.60 -17.30 28.61
N SER A 173 21.92 -17.15 28.74
CA SER A 173 22.89 -18.27 28.81
C SER A 173 22.73 -19.18 30.04
N ARG A 174 22.12 -18.68 31.12
CA ARG A 174 21.85 -19.45 32.34
C ARG A 174 20.60 -20.32 32.26
N TYR A 175 19.84 -20.27 31.21
CA TYR A 175 18.55 -20.97 31.10
C TYR A 175 18.67 -22.47 31.32
N GLU A 176 19.61 -23.14 30.63
CA GLU A 176 19.80 -24.60 30.76
C GLU A 176 20.32 -25.00 32.14
N GLU A 177 21.19 -24.16 32.76
CA GLU A 177 21.66 -24.38 34.10
C GLU A 177 20.51 -24.31 35.11
N MET A 178 19.69 -23.23 35.07
CA MET A 178 18.58 -23.07 36.00
C MET A 178 17.54 -24.17 35.83
N LYS A 179 17.29 -24.62 34.62
CA LYS A 179 16.40 -25.74 34.31
C LYS A 179 16.90 -27.06 34.91
N ALA A 180 18.19 -27.31 34.82
CA ALA A 180 18.81 -28.49 35.42
C ALA A 180 18.78 -28.44 36.98
N GLN A 181 18.96 -27.26 37.59
CA GLN A 181 18.86 -27.05 39.03
C GLN A 181 17.45 -27.33 39.56
N VAL A 182 16.41 -26.93 38.85
CA VAL A 182 15.00 -27.28 39.21
C VAL A 182 14.77 -28.77 39.15
N GLN A 183 15.22 -29.43 38.06
CA GLN A 183 15.06 -30.87 37.90
C GLN A 183 15.75 -31.68 39.00
N ASN A 184 16.88 -31.17 39.51
CA ASN A 184 17.64 -31.76 40.59
C ASN A 184 17.13 -31.35 41.99
N GLY A 185 16.06 -30.54 42.09
CA GLY A 185 15.51 -30.08 43.36
C GLY A 185 16.39 -29.11 44.13
N LEU A 186 17.35 -28.44 43.44
CA LEU A 186 18.31 -27.51 44.08
C LEU A 186 17.71 -26.10 44.24
N ILE A 187 16.70 -25.75 43.49
CA ILE A 187 15.94 -24.47 43.57
C ILE A 187 14.47 -24.77 43.63
N THR A 188 13.69 -23.84 44.22
CA THR A 188 12.25 -23.96 44.34
C THR A 188 11.55 -23.58 43.04
N SER A 189 10.30 -24.04 42.86
CA SER A 189 9.48 -23.68 41.72
C SER A 189 9.22 -22.17 41.68
N GLU A 190 9.17 -21.50 42.82
CA GLU A 190 8.97 -20.04 42.93
C GLU A 190 10.18 -19.28 42.37
N GLU A 191 11.40 -19.67 42.79
CA GLU A 191 12.65 -19.07 42.29
C GLU A 191 12.82 -19.28 40.77
N TYR A 192 12.40 -20.45 40.28
CA TYR A 192 12.44 -20.70 38.84
C TYR A 192 11.41 -19.85 38.07
N ASN A 193 10.22 -19.66 38.59
CA ASN A 193 9.22 -18.80 37.98
C ASN A 193 9.67 -17.33 37.95
N GLU A 194 10.31 -16.85 39.02
CA GLU A 194 10.92 -15.51 39.06
C GLU A 194 12.03 -15.37 38.00
N TYR A 195 12.83 -16.40 37.84
CA TYR A 195 13.85 -16.44 36.78
C TYR A 195 13.23 -16.43 35.40
N LEU A 196 12.16 -17.18 35.13
CA LEU A 196 11.44 -17.18 33.85
C LEU A 196 10.88 -15.82 33.50
N GLN A 197 10.38 -15.05 34.48
CA GLN A 197 9.94 -13.67 34.23
C GLN A 197 11.12 -12.77 33.83
N LYS A 198 12.27 -12.90 34.50
CA LYS A 198 13.49 -12.18 34.14
C LYS A 198 14.02 -12.59 32.77
N LEU A 199 13.93 -13.87 32.44
CA LEU A 199 14.33 -14.43 31.17
C LEU A 199 13.46 -13.82 30.03
N TYR A 200 12.15 -13.82 30.20
CA TYR A 200 11.24 -13.23 29.20
C TYR A 200 11.49 -11.72 29.01
N ALA A 201 11.68 -10.99 30.11
CA ALA A 201 12.04 -9.57 30.03
C ALA A 201 13.38 -9.35 29.34
N ALA A 202 14.38 -10.23 29.60
CA ALA A 202 15.67 -10.16 28.93
C ALA A 202 15.60 -10.48 27.43
N GLU A 203 14.77 -11.43 27.02
CA GLU A 203 14.54 -11.78 25.62
C GLU A 203 13.92 -10.61 24.84
N VAL A 204 12.87 -9.99 25.40
CA VAL A 204 12.25 -8.78 24.85
C VAL A 204 13.28 -7.67 24.71
N ARG A 205 14.05 -7.42 25.74
CA ARG A 205 15.05 -6.35 25.79
C ARG A 205 16.23 -6.62 24.85
N GLN A 206 16.67 -7.88 24.75
CA GLN A 206 17.72 -8.29 23.81
C GLN A 206 17.35 -7.98 22.37
N SER A 207 16.12 -8.29 21.96
CA SER A 207 15.63 -8.00 20.61
C SER A 207 15.67 -6.51 20.29
N ALA A 208 15.32 -5.66 21.26
CA ALA A 208 15.39 -4.21 21.12
C ALA A 208 16.84 -3.71 21.01
N PHE A 209 17.75 -4.23 21.85
CA PHE A 209 19.17 -3.90 21.77
C PHE A 209 19.84 -4.39 20.49
N LEU A 210 19.46 -5.55 19.95
CA LEU A 210 19.97 -6.04 18.67
C LEU A 210 19.62 -5.08 17.53
N ARG A 211 18.40 -4.53 17.54
CA ARG A 211 18.00 -3.50 16.54
C ARG A 211 18.80 -2.21 16.71
N LEU A 212 19.06 -1.79 17.95
CA LEU A 212 19.91 -0.62 18.21
C LEU A 212 21.38 -0.87 17.79
N ASP A 213 21.89 -2.07 17.98
CA ASP A 213 23.23 -2.44 17.54
C ASP A 213 23.33 -2.46 16.00
N GLU A 214 22.29 -2.91 15.31
CA GLU A 214 22.20 -2.80 13.86
C GLU A 214 22.25 -1.33 13.42
N GLN A 215 21.50 -0.44 14.09
CA GLN A 215 21.57 1.01 13.82
C GLN A 215 22.95 1.57 14.13
N ARG A 216 23.55 1.21 15.27
CA ARG A 216 24.90 1.64 15.65
C ARG A 216 25.92 1.29 14.57
N ARG A 217 25.96 0.02 14.13
CA ARG A 217 26.85 -0.44 13.05
C ARG A 217 26.62 0.30 11.75
N HIS A 218 25.35 0.55 11.41
CA HIS A 218 24.98 1.32 10.23
C HIS A 218 25.50 2.76 10.31
N ILE A 219 25.30 3.44 11.45
CA ILE A 219 25.78 4.81 11.67
C ILE A 219 27.31 4.87 11.63
N GLU A 220 28.00 3.90 12.25
CA GLU A 220 29.46 3.81 12.21
C GLU A 220 29.97 3.65 10.75
N SER A 221 29.32 2.82 9.96
CA SER A 221 29.66 2.65 8.54
C SER A 221 29.45 3.93 7.71
N LEU A 222 28.39 4.70 8.02
CA LEU A 222 28.12 5.98 7.38
C LEU A 222 29.09 7.06 7.81
N ARG A 223 29.49 7.07 9.10
CA ARG A 223 30.49 8.01 9.63
C ARG A 223 31.86 7.80 8.97
N ALA A 224 32.23 6.53 8.70
CA ALA A 224 33.44 6.22 7.92
C ALA A 224 33.38 6.76 6.47
N ALA A 225 32.16 7.01 5.93
CA ALA A 225 31.91 7.61 4.62
C ALA A 225 31.61 9.12 4.70
N GLU A 226 31.92 9.77 5.84
CA GLU A 226 31.66 11.20 6.09
C GLU A 226 30.19 11.61 5.98
N LYS A 227 29.27 10.70 6.27
CA LYS A 227 27.82 10.93 6.22
C LYS A 227 27.23 11.01 7.62
N GLU A 228 26.29 11.93 7.82
CA GLU A 228 25.61 12.11 9.09
C GLU A 228 24.39 11.17 9.20
N ALA A 229 24.29 10.48 10.33
CA ALA A 229 23.13 9.69 10.70
C ALA A 229 22.95 9.71 12.23
N LYS A 230 21.72 9.47 12.69
CA LYS A 230 21.34 9.54 14.11
C LYS A 230 20.61 8.27 14.52
N ILE A 231 20.69 7.92 15.81
CA ILE A 231 19.83 6.90 16.38
C ILE A 231 18.42 7.47 16.44
N ILE A 232 17.48 6.77 15.82
CA ILE A 232 16.07 7.18 15.76
C ILE A 232 15.17 5.95 15.96
N TYR A 233 13.94 6.20 16.40
CA TYR A 233 12.90 5.19 16.32
C TYR A 233 12.46 5.04 14.85
N ASP A 234 12.91 3.96 14.20
CA ASP A 234 12.80 3.79 12.77
C ASP A 234 11.61 2.94 12.31
N SER A 235 10.86 2.30 13.23
CA SER A 235 9.79 1.35 12.89
C SER A 235 8.69 1.98 12.04
N GLY A 236 8.22 3.16 12.39
CA GLY A 236 7.23 3.89 11.60
C GLY A 236 7.75 4.28 10.21
N TRP A 237 8.99 4.70 10.12
CA TRP A 237 9.64 5.01 8.85
C TRP A 237 9.88 3.77 7.99
N ARG A 238 10.32 2.67 8.59
CA ARG A 238 10.44 1.38 7.88
C ARG A 238 9.07 0.89 7.40
N ALA A 239 8.01 1.03 8.20
CA ALA A 239 6.65 0.69 7.79
C ALA A 239 6.21 1.54 6.60
N LEU A 240 6.48 2.86 6.61
CA LEU A 240 6.12 3.77 5.52
C LEU A 240 6.89 3.45 4.23
N PHE A 241 8.21 3.33 4.30
CA PHE A 241 9.04 3.10 3.11
C PHE A 241 9.05 1.64 2.63
N GLY A 242 8.79 0.70 3.52
CA GLY A 242 8.61 -0.73 3.22
C GLY A 242 7.18 -1.12 2.89
N ALA A 243 6.26 -0.17 2.85
CA ALA A 243 4.86 -0.42 2.53
C ALA A 243 4.75 -1.15 1.19
N LYS A 244 4.05 -2.28 1.21
CA LYS A 244 3.80 -3.05 -0.02
C LYS A 244 2.90 -2.26 -0.95
N PRO A 245 3.09 -2.41 -2.27
CA PRO A 245 2.23 -1.75 -3.24
C PRO A 245 0.76 -2.10 -2.99
N ASP A 246 -0.10 -1.09 -3.01
CA ASP A 246 -1.53 -1.24 -2.72
C ASP A 246 -2.25 -1.95 -3.87
N LEU A 247 -2.43 -3.28 -3.75
CA LEU A 247 -3.10 -4.10 -4.74
C LEU A 247 -4.56 -3.67 -4.97
N TYR A 248 -5.22 -3.13 -3.96
CA TYR A 248 -6.59 -2.63 -4.09
C TYR A 248 -6.63 -1.41 -5.01
N LEU A 249 -5.65 -0.52 -4.89
CA LEU A 249 -5.54 0.66 -5.75
C LEU A 249 -5.21 0.27 -7.20
N TYR A 250 -4.32 -0.71 -7.41
CA TYR A 250 -4.06 -1.25 -8.76
C TYR A 250 -5.31 -1.82 -9.41
N ALA A 251 -6.03 -2.68 -8.68
CA ALA A 251 -7.27 -3.28 -9.16
C ALA A 251 -8.31 -2.21 -9.50
N LEU A 252 -8.44 -1.20 -8.64
CA LEU A 252 -9.36 -0.09 -8.81
C LEU A 252 -9.04 0.71 -10.09
N ILE A 253 -7.79 1.08 -10.31
CA ILE A 253 -7.34 1.80 -11.50
C ILE A 253 -7.61 1.00 -12.78
N LEU A 254 -7.29 -0.29 -12.77
CA LEU A 254 -7.55 -1.16 -13.92
C LEU A 254 -9.05 -1.26 -14.22
N LEU A 255 -9.88 -1.51 -13.22
CA LEU A 255 -11.33 -1.62 -13.39
C LEU A 255 -11.96 -0.34 -13.91
N LEU A 256 -11.50 0.82 -13.44
CA LEU A 256 -12.05 2.11 -13.81
C LEU A 256 -11.71 2.52 -15.23
N PHE A 257 -10.43 2.43 -15.58
CA PHE A 257 -9.94 3.03 -16.82
C PHE A 257 -9.94 2.06 -18.02
N ALA A 258 -10.00 0.74 -17.78
CA ALA A 258 -10.15 -0.23 -18.86
C ALA A 258 -11.46 -0.03 -19.65
N GLY A 259 -12.53 0.40 -18.99
CA GLY A 259 -13.85 0.60 -19.59
C GLY A 259 -14.12 1.99 -20.19
N ILE A 260 -13.20 2.95 -20.06
CA ILE A 260 -13.51 4.37 -20.35
C ILE A 260 -13.82 4.64 -21.82
N TYR A 261 -13.20 3.93 -22.76
CA TYR A 261 -13.47 3.99 -24.19
C TYR A 261 -14.56 3.00 -24.65
N PRO A 262 -14.53 1.71 -24.25
CA PRO A 262 -15.54 0.74 -24.65
C PRO A 262 -16.98 1.15 -24.36
N PHE A 263 -17.21 1.92 -23.30
CA PHE A 263 -18.55 2.46 -22.98
C PHE A 263 -19.13 3.36 -24.07
N GLU A 264 -18.31 4.11 -24.79
CA GLU A 264 -18.76 5.00 -25.86
C GLU A 264 -19.04 4.25 -27.15
N TYR A 265 -18.25 3.20 -27.43
CA TYR A 265 -18.47 2.36 -28.62
C TYR A 265 -19.74 1.55 -28.55
N LYS A 266 -20.09 1.06 -27.35
CA LYS A 266 -21.32 0.27 -27.17
C LYS A 266 -22.60 1.06 -27.49
N GLY A 267 -22.55 2.40 -27.44
CA GLY A 267 -23.67 3.29 -27.79
C GLY A 267 -23.65 3.77 -29.24
N GLY A 268 -22.68 3.34 -30.07
CA GLY A 268 -22.53 3.86 -31.46
C GLY A 268 -22.13 5.34 -31.53
N MET A 269 -21.73 5.92 -30.40
CA MET A 269 -21.34 7.33 -30.31
C MET A 269 -19.97 7.61 -30.97
N ASP A 270 -19.18 6.59 -31.20
CA ASP A 270 -17.86 6.68 -31.86
C ASP A 270 -17.92 7.30 -33.25
N ARG A 271 -19.04 7.07 -33.98
CA ARG A 271 -19.28 7.67 -35.30
C ARG A 271 -19.69 9.15 -35.22
N LEU A 272 -20.33 9.56 -34.14
CA LEU A 272 -20.82 10.93 -33.96
C LEU A 272 -19.75 11.83 -33.29
N LEU A 273 -18.89 11.29 -32.43
CA LEU A 273 -17.89 12.05 -31.70
C LEU A 273 -16.90 12.83 -32.60
N PRO A 274 -16.41 12.31 -33.75
CA PRO A 274 -15.52 13.08 -34.62
C PRO A 274 -16.22 14.29 -35.30
N SER A 275 -17.52 14.24 -35.47
CA SER A 275 -18.29 15.31 -36.13
C SER A 275 -18.65 16.48 -35.20
N VAL A 276 -18.45 16.30 -33.88
CA VAL A 276 -18.77 17.35 -32.89
C VAL A 276 -17.58 18.28 -32.69
N LYS A 277 -17.81 19.59 -32.54
CA LYS A 277 -16.81 20.65 -32.40
C LYS A 277 -15.72 20.35 -31.31
N HIS A 278 -16.04 19.59 -30.29
CA HIS A 278 -15.15 19.19 -29.19
C HIS A 278 -14.88 17.68 -29.14
N GLY A 279 -15.19 16.96 -30.22
CA GLY A 279 -14.86 15.55 -30.39
C GLY A 279 -13.40 15.34 -30.78
N GLY A 280 -12.93 14.08 -30.79
CA GLY A 280 -11.58 13.73 -31.19
C GLY A 280 -10.54 14.12 -30.15
N TYR A 281 -9.50 14.85 -30.53
CA TYR A 281 -8.34 15.14 -29.69
C TYR A 281 -8.68 15.82 -28.34
N THR A 282 -9.62 16.77 -28.36
CA THR A 282 -10.05 17.50 -27.15
C THR A 282 -10.70 16.54 -26.14
N LEU A 283 -11.51 15.60 -26.62
CA LEU A 283 -12.14 14.58 -25.77
C LEU A 283 -11.10 13.63 -25.18
N ASP A 284 -10.15 13.15 -26.00
CA ASP A 284 -9.08 12.27 -25.55
C ASP A 284 -8.22 12.94 -24.46
N ARG A 285 -7.79 14.20 -24.72
CA ARG A 285 -7.03 14.98 -23.72
C ARG A 285 -7.80 15.13 -22.42
N THR A 286 -9.12 15.36 -22.51
CA THR A 286 -9.97 15.48 -21.32
C THR A 286 -10.03 14.17 -20.55
N LYS A 287 -10.16 13.02 -21.25
CA LYS A 287 -10.18 11.70 -20.61
C LYS A 287 -8.87 11.37 -19.91
N PHE A 288 -7.72 11.66 -20.54
CA PHE A 288 -6.41 11.47 -19.90
C PHE A 288 -6.25 12.35 -18.67
N LEU A 289 -6.66 13.61 -18.75
CA LEU A 289 -6.62 14.51 -17.60
C LEU A 289 -7.53 14.03 -16.48
N THR A 290 -8.74 13.55 -16.82
CA THR A 290 -9.68 12.98 -15.85
C THR A 290 -9.10 11.72 -15.20
N ALA A 291 -8.48 10.83 -15.97
CA ALA A 291 -7.83 9.63 -15.45
C ALA A 291 -6.69 9.99 -14.50
N ALA A 292 -5.85 10.94 -14.88
CA ALA A 292 -4.75 11.42 -14.04
C ALA A 292 -5.23 12.02 -12.71
N THR A 293 -6.25 12.89 -12.77
CA THR A 293 -6.78 13.52 -11.55
C THR A 293 -7.53 12.56 -10.63
N VAL A 294 -8.32 11.64 -11.21
CA VAL A 294 -9.03 10.63 -10.41
C VAL A 294 -8.04 9.66 -9.77
N SER A 295 -7.02 9.21 -10.50
CA SER A 295 -6.02 8.30 -9.94
C SER A 295 -5.17 8.97 -8.85
N ALA A 296 -4.79 10.24 -9.02
CA ALA A 296 -4.10 11.00 -7.98
C ALA A 296 -4.98 11.17 -6.72
N LEU A 297 -6.26 11.47 -6.88
CA LEU A 297 -7.19 11.59 -5.76
C LEU A 297 -7.38 10.24 -5.03
N LEU A 298 -7.53 9.14 -5.76
CA LEU A 298 -7.64 7.81 -5.18
C LEU A 298 -6.35 7.43 -4.43
N PHE A 299 -5.19 7.69 -5.02
CA PHE A 299 -3.91 7.49 -4.37
C PHE A 299 -3.84 8.24 -3.03
N LEU A 300 -4.17 9.53 -3.02
CA LEU A 300 -4.16 10.33 -1.79
C LEU A 300 -5.09 9.77 -0.71
N ILE A 301 -6.29 9.30 -1.07
CA ILE A 301 -7.25 8.69 -0.12
C ILE A 301 -6.66 7.40 0.48
N PHE A 302 -6.12 6.52 -0.34
CA PHE A 302 -5.58 5.24 0.11
C PHE A 302 -4.30 5.43 0.94
N THR A 303 -3.39 6.29 0.49
CA THR A 303 -2.16 6.63 1.24
C THR A 303 -2.47 7.34 2.56
N ALA A 304 -3.46 8.25 2.59
CA ALA A 304 -3.87 8.88 3.85
C ALA A 304 -4.41 7.86 4.86
N THR A 305 -5.08 6.81 4.38
CA THR A 305 -5.53 5.71 5.24
C THR A 305 -4.35 4.95 5.81
N ASP A 306 -3.36 4.56 4.98
CA ASP A 306 -2.15 3.87 5.45
C ASP A 306 -1.37 4.71 6.45
N LEU A 307 -1.15 5.98 6.12
CA LEU A 307 -0.44 6.91 6.99
C LEU A 307 -1.14 7.08 8.35
N ALA A 308 -2.48 7.17 8.36
CA ALA A 308 -3.24 7.25 9.60
C ALA A 308 -3.05 6.03 10.50
N PHE A 309 -3.00 4.82 9.92
CA PHE A 309 -2.74 3.59 10.68
C PHE A 309 -1.27 3.50 11.12
N ILE A 310 -0.32 3.87 10.27
CA ILE A 310 1.11 3.89 10.63
C ILE A 310 1.35 4.86 11.81
N ILE A 311 0.81 6.10 11.74
CA ILE A 311 0.97 7.10 12.82
C ILE A 311 0.31 6.63 14.11
N ARG A 312 -0.80 5.91 14.02
CA ARG A 312 -1.48 5.36 15.20
C ARG A 312 -0.66 4.26 15.86
N GLN A 313 -0.04 3.39 15.06
CA GLN A 313 0.71 2.23 15.56
C GLN A 313 2.14 2.59 15.96
N TYR A 314 2.79 3.46 15.18
CA TYR A 314 4.18 3.86 15.36
C TYR A 314 4.32 5.39 15.39
N PRO A 315 4.83 5.99 16.46
CA PRO A 315 5.12 7.41 16.48
C PRO A 315 6.20 7.75 15.44
N LEU A 316 5.88 8.72 14.57
CA LEU A 316 6.84 9.26 13.60
C LEU A 316 7.60 10.42 14.25
N GLU A 317 8.72 10.11 14.87
CA GLU A 317 9.57 11.10 15.54
C GLU A 317 10.76 11.51 14.68
N MET A 318 11.45 12.57 15.10
CA MET A 318 12.66 13.08 14.45
C MET A 318 12.52 13.33 12.95
N LEU A 319 11.45 14.02 12.53
CA LEU A 319 11.15 14.40 11.14
C LEU A 319 12.31 15.09 10.41
N SER A 320 13.16 15.81 11.15
CA SER A 320 14.33 16.53 10.63
C SER A 320 15.60 15.67 10.56
N ALA A 321 15.58 14.42 11.07
CA ALA A 321 16.73 13.55 10.98
C ALA A 321 17.07 13.22 9.52
N PRO A 322 18.37 12.98 9.20
CA PRO A 322 18.76 12.54 7.86
C PRO A 322 18.09 11.23 7.48
N SER A 323 17.63 11.09 6.25
CA SER A 323 17.00 9.84 5.78
C SER A 323 17.94 8.64 5.88
N LEU A 324 19.24 8.86 5.83
CA LEU A 324 20.29 7.85 6.06
C LEU A 324 20.21 7.15 7.42
N SER A 325 19.53 7.77 8.41
CA SER A 325 19.33 7.17 9.74
C SER A 325 18.41 5.94 9.73
N VAL A 326 17.59 5.77 8.68
CA VAL A 326 16.71 4.59 8.53
C VAL A 326 17.39 3.55 7.66
N ILE A 327 17.50 2.33 8.19
CA ILE A 327 18.12 1.21 7.47
C ILE A 327 17.18 0.68 6.38
N GLY A 328 17.74 0.36 5.20
CA GLY A 328 16.98 -0.29 4.11
C GLY A 328 16.19 0.66 3.22
N ILE A 329 16.46 1.97 3.27
CA ILE A 329 15.84 2.93 2.34
C ILE A 329 16.41 2.72 0.92
N PRO A 330 15.54 2.72 -0.13
CA PRO A 330 15.98 2.45 -1.51
C PRO A 330 16.96 3.48 -2.07
N ILE A 331 16.86 4.74 -1.65
CA ILE A 331 17.72 5.83 -2.14
C ILE A 331 18.35 6.53 -0.95
N GLN A 332 19.67 6.42 -0.81
CA GLN A 332 20.43 7.03 0.27
C GLN A 332 20.73 8.49 -0.04
N THR A 333 20.08 9.41 0.66
CA THR A 333 20.27 10.86 0.53
C THR A 333 20.42 11.51 1.89
N ASN A 334 21.11 12.66 1.98
CA ASN A 334 21.17 13.44 3.23
C ASN A 334 19.92 14.31 3.47
N ALA A 335 18.83 14.06 2.74
CA ALA A 335 17.61 14.83 2.90
C ALA A 335 16.93 14.53 4.27
N PRO A 336 16.25 15.52 4.87
CA PRO A 336 15.41 15.27 6.04
C PRO A 336 14.36 14.20 5.76
N LEU A 337 14.06 13.36 6.75
CA LEU A 337 13.08 12.26 6.62
C LEU A 337 11.73 12.72 6.09
N ILE A 338 11.24 13.87 6.56
CA ILE A 338 9.96 14.43 6.06
C ILE A 338 10.01 14.75 4.56
N LEU A 339 11.09 15.36 4.08
CA LEU A 339 11.24 15.66 2.65
C LEU A 339 11.37 14.39 1.83
N TYR A 340 12.13 13.41 2.35
CA TYR A 340 12.27 12.11 1.69
C TYR A 340 10.92 11.39 1.59
N ALA A 341 10.10 11.40 2.66
CA ALA A 341 8.77 10.81 2.65
C ALA A 341 7.85 11.46 1.62
N ILE A 342 7.83 12.80 1.56
CA ILE A 342 7.03 13.53 0.55
C ILE A 342 7.46 13.16 -0.87
N LEU A 343 8.75 13.11 -1.14
CA LEU A 343 9.27 12.76 -2.46
C LEU A 343 9.00 11.28 -2.81
N PHE A 344 9.07 10.40 -1.82
CA PHE A 344 8.77 8.97 -1.97
C PHE A 344 7.30 8.77 -2.37
N GLU A 345 6.37 9.38 -1.64
CA GLU A 345 4.93 9.32 -1.92
C GLU A 345 4.58 10.00 -3.25
N PHE A 346 5.21 11.14 -3.55
CA PHE A 346 5.02 11.81 -4.83
C PHE A 346 5.47 10.95 -6.01
N ARG A 347 6.60 10.25 -5.88
CA ARG A 347 7.08 9.30 -6.89
C ARG A 347 6.06 8.17 -7.11
N GLN A 348 5.51 7.61 -6.03
CA GLN A 348 4.50 6.56 -6.12
C GLN A 348 3.23 7.08 -6.79
N MET A 349 2.73 8.24 -6.38
CA MET A 349 1.58 8.90 -7.01
C MET A 349 1.78 9.08 -8.51
N LEU A 350 2.95 9.54 -8.93
CA LEU A 350 3.29 9.70 -10.35
C LEU A 350 3.23 8.36 -11.09
N GLY A 351 3.71 7.27 -10.47
CA GLY A 351 3.61 5.91 -11.01
C GLY A 351 2.16 5.49 -11.25
N PHE A 352 1.27 5.73 -10.29
CA PHE A 352 -0.17 5.43 -10.45
C PHE A 352 -0.86 6.29 -11.49
N VAL A 353 -0.50 7.58 -11.59
CA VAL A 353 -1.00 8.47 -12.64
C VAL A 353 -0.56 7.99 -14.01
N LEU A 354 0.71 7.64 -14.19
CA LEU A 354 1.23 7.10 -15.45
C LEU A 354 0.56 5.76 -15.81
N LEU A 355 0.34 4.89 -14.83
CA LEU A 355 -0.38 3.64 -15.04
C LEU A 355 -1.81 3.89 -15.53
N SER A 356 -2.55 4.81 -14.92
CA SER A 356 -3.93 5.14 -15.31
C SER A 356 -4.01 5.68 -16.74
N VAL A 357 -3.08 6.56 -17.11
CA VAL A 357 -2.97 7.07 -18.50
C VAL A 357 -2.62 5.95 -19.47
N THR A 358 -1.70 5.06 -19.10
CA THR A 358 -1.32 3.89 -19.93
C THR A 358 -2.50 2.95 -20.15
N VAL A 359 -3.30 2.68 -19.11
CA VAL A 359 -4.53 1.87 -19.22
C VAL A 359 -5.55 2.54 -20.12
N CYS A 360 -5.71 3.87 -20.03
CA CYS A 360 -6.58 4.62 -20.95
C CYS A 360 -6.10 4.52 -22.40
N VAL A 361 -4.79 4.63 -22.64
CA VAL A 361 -4.22 4.47 -24.00
C VAL A 361 -4.45 3.05 -24.52
N ALA A 362 -4.20 2.04 -23.68
CA ALA A 362 -4.47 0.64 -24.03
C ALA A 362 -5.96 0.42 -24.34
N SER A 363 -6.87 0.96 -23.51
CA SER A 363 -8.32 0.92 -23.72
C SER A 363 -8.75 1.56 -25.05
N LYS A 364 -8.03 2.62 -25.46
CA LYS A 364 -8.25 3.27 -26.77
C LYS A 364 -7.75 2.41 -27.94
N LEU A 365 -6.58 1.75 -27.79
CA LEU A 365 -5.95 0.94 -28.84
C LEU A 365 -6.68 -0.39 -29.08
N LEU A 366 -7.19 -1.01 -28.00
CA LEU A 366 -8.01 -2.23 -28.05
C LEU A 366 -9.42 -1.99 -28.61
N ARG A 367 -9.62 -0.89 -29.22
CA ARG A 367 -10.82 -0.25 -29.74
C ARG A 367 -11.57 -1.01 -30.85
N LYS A 368 -11.02 -2.08 -31.39
CA LYS A 368 -11.72 -2.80 -32.48
C LYS A 368 -12.93 -3.51 -31.89
N PRO A 369 -14.16 -3.18 -32.36
CA PRO A 369 -15.30 -4.01 -32.05
C PRO A 369 -15.08 -5.36 -32.73
N TYR A 370 -15.01 -6.41 -31.92
CA TYR A 370 -15.18 -7.76 -32.39
C TYR A 370 -16.69 -7.99 -32.58
#